data_248971cb5cdc8fe6e0d7c05f1e9dd6b1
#
_entry.id   248971cb5cdc8fe6e0d7c05f1e9dd6b1
#
_cell.length_a   1.000
_cell.length_b   1.000
_cell.length_c   1.000
_cell.angle_alpha   90.00
_cell.angle_beta   90.00
_cell.angle_gamma   90.00
#
_symmetry.space_group_name_H-M   'P 1'
#
loop_
_entity.id
_entity.type
_entity.pdbx_description
1 polymer ?
#
loop_
_entity_poly.entity_id
_entity_poly.type
_entity_poly.pdbx_seq_one_letter_code
_entity_poly.pdbx_strand_id
1 'polypeptide(L)'
;MLKQQITPNSVITAVISTGVEIVTEVVSMSDPSVIEVKNPLVIKLDQDTNNIGLGIFSLSAEIGRTIPINRAHIISLSPANPTLGQDYRNVIAKQSE
;
A
#
# COMPACT_ATOMS: atom_id res chain seq x y z
N MET A 1 20.39 -15.22 -4.57
CA MET A 1 19.60 -14.30 -3.73
C MET A 1 18.12 -14.55 -3.97
N LEU A 2 17.41 -14.82 -2.89
CA LEU A 2 15.97 -15.04 -3.00
C LEU A 2 15.28 -13.70 -3.17
N LYS A 3 14.59 -13.55 -4.30
CA LYS A 3 13.70 -12.40 -4.49
C LYS A 3 12.37 -12.74 -3.88
N GLN A 4 11.90 -11.89 -2.98
CA GLN A 4 10.55 -12.02 -2.49
C GLN A 4 9.59 -11.70 -3.63
N GLN A 5 8.71 -12.63 -3.92
CA GLN A 5 7.71 -12.44 -4.96
C GLN A 5 6.50 -11.72 -4.37
N ILE A 6 6.08 -10.68 -5.07
CA ILE A 6 4.84 -9.99 -4.76
C ILE A 6 3.75 -10.66 -5.58
N THR A 7 2.75 -11.19 -4.89
CA THR A 7 1.65 -11.92 -5.51
C THR A 7 0.33 -11.20 -5.28
N PRO A 8 -0.71 -11.49 -6.07
CA PRO A 8 -2.05 -10.96 -5.77
C PRO A 8 -2.46 -11.26 -4.34
N ASN A 9 -3.17 -10.34 -3.72
CA ASN A 9 -3.65 -10.38 -2.33
C ASN A 9 -2.56 -10.14 -1.28
N SER A 10 -1.29 -9.96 -1.67
CA SER A 10 -0.25 -9.62 -0.71
C SER A 10 -0.32 -8.13 -0.36
N VAL A 11 0.08 -7.80 0.87
CA VAL A 11 0.20 -6.41 1.31
C VAL A 11 1.62 -5.96 1.05
N ILE A 12 1.76 -4.82 0.38
CA ILE A 12 3.04 -4.25 0.00
C ILE A 12 3.17 -2.83 0.52
N THR A 13 4.42 -2.36 0.57
CA THR A 13 4.72 -0.95 0.74
C THR A 13 5.38 -0.43 -0.52
N ALA A 14 5.10 0.82 -0.85
CA ALA A 14 5.70 1.47 -2.01
C ALA A 14 5.97 2.94 -1.72
N VAL A 15 7.12 3.43 -2.16
CA VAL A 15 7.42 4.86 -2.15
C VAL A 15 7.16 5.39 -3.55
N ILE A 16 6.27 6.37 -3.66
CA ILE A 16 5.93 6.98 -4.94
C ILE A 16 6.74 8.26 -5.16
N SER A 17 6.70 8.78 -6.39
CA SER A 17 7.60 9.85 -6.84
C SER A 17 7.48 11.15 -6.05
N THR A 18 6.38 11.36 -5.34
CA THR A 18 6.22 12.53 -4.45
C THR A 18 6.91 12.37 -3.11
N GLY A 19 7.52 11.21 -2.84
CA GLY A 19 8.14 10.90 -1.56
C GLY A 19 7.20 10.29 -0.54
N VAL A 20 5.94 10.13 -0.90
CA VAL A 20 4.94 9.52 -0.01
C VAL A 20 5.10 8.01 -0.02
N GLU A 21 5.03 7.41 1.17
CA GLU A 21 5.04 5.96 1.30
C GLU A 21 3.61 5.46 1.55
N ILE A 22 3.21 4.43 0.81
CA ILE A 22 1.89 3.84 0.94
C ILE A 22 2.00 2.36 1.30
N VAL A 23 0.95 1.85 1.93
CA VAL A 23 0.72 0.42 2.13
C VAL A 23 -0.60 0.07 1.48
N THR A 24 -0.63 -1.02 0.74
CA THR A 24 -1.79 -1.39 -0.06
C THR A 24 -1.80 -2.88 -0.35
N GLU A 25 -2.94 -3.38 -0.79
CA GLU A 25 -3.07 -4.77 -1.22
C GLU A 25 -2.99 -4.85 -2.74
N VAL A 26 -2.19 -5.78 -3.24
CA VAL A 26 -2.01 -5.98 -4.69
C VAL A 26 -3.20 -6.75 -5.25
N VAL A 27 -3.78 -6.24 -6.33
CA VAL A 27 -4.81 -6.94 -7.10
C VAL A 27 -4.17 -7.66 -8.29
N SER A 28 -3.34 -6.96 -9.05
CA SER A 28 -2.69 -7.54 -10.22
C SER A 28 -1.40 -6.79 -10.56
N MET A 29 -0.41 -7.54 -11.02
CA MET A 29 0.84 -7.00 -11.55
C MET A 29 1.08 -7.48 -12.98
N SER A 30 0.06 -7.97 -13.66
CA SER A 30 0.19 -8.54 -15.00
C SER A 30 0.50 -7.49 -16.06
N ASP A 31 0.09 -6.25 -15.86
CA ASP A 31 0.38 -5.16 -16.80
C ASP A 31 1.77 -4.57 -16.49
N PRO A 32 2.68 -4.52 -17.47
CA PRO A 32 4.02 -3.98 -17.23
C PRO A 32 4.06 -2.48 -16.94
N SER A 33 3.01 -1.73 -17.25
CA SER A 33 2.98 -0.28 -17.09
C SER A 33 2.31 0.18 -15.80
N VAL A 34 1.49 -0.67 -15.16
CA VAL A 34 0.77 -0.31 -13.95
C VAL A 34 0.78 -1.45 -12.94
N ILE A 35 0.58 -1.11 -11.67
CA ILE A 35 0.23 -2.07 -10.63
C ILE A 35 -1.20 -1.76 -10.20
N GLU A 36 -2.06 -2.75 -10.26
CA GLU A 36 -3.43 -2.61 -9.75
C GLU A 36 -3.47 -2.96 -8.28
N VAL A 37 -3.95 -2.02 -7.47
CA VAL A 37 -4.01 -2.16 -6.02
C VAL A 37 -5.40 -1.77 -5.51
N LYS A 38 -5.68 -2.12 -4.27
CA LYS A 38 -6.90 -1.67 -3.60
C LYS A 38 -6.58 -1.20 -2.20
N ASN A 39 -7.39 -0.27 -1.70
CA ASN A 39 -7.33 0.27 -0.35
C ASN A 39 -5.94 0.83 0.01
N PRO A 40 -5.34 1.71 -0.83
CA PRO A 40 -4.05 2.28 -0.47
C PRO A 40 -4.18 3.25 0.71
N LEU A 41 -3.27 3.13 1.67
CA LEU A 41 -3.19 4.03 2.81
C LEU A 41 -1.80 4.65 2.85
N VAL A 42 -1.72 5.91 3.27
CA VAL A 42 -0.45 6.60 3.46
C VAL A 42 0.12 6.24 4.81
N ILE A 43 1.41 5.90 4.82
CA ILE A 43 2.15 5.66 6.05
C ILE A 43 2.67 6.99 6.57
N LYS A 44 2.31 7.34 7.80
CA LYS A 44 2.74 8.58 8.44
C LYS A 44 3.48 8.25 9.72
N LEU A 45 4.60 8.92 9.93
CA LEU A 45 5.35 8.82 11.18
C LEU A 45 4.98 10.01 12.07
N ASP A 46 4.51 9.71 13.28
CA ASP A 46 4.32 10.71 14.31
C ASP A 46 5.66 10.90 15.01
N GLN A 47 6.29 12.05 14.79
CA GLN A 47 7.62 12.32 15.32
C GLN A 47 7.64 12.48 16.83
N ASP A 48 6.52 12.90 17.43
CA ASP A 48 6.45 13.10 18.89
C ASP A 48 6.40 11.78 19.64
N THR A 49 5.64 10.80 19.11
CA THR A 49 5.48 9.49 19.76
C THR A 49 6.30 8.39 19.10
N ASN A 50 6.89 8.67 17.94
CA ASN A 50 7.64 7.71 17.13
C ASN A 50 6.77 6.54 16.66
N ASN A 51 5.47 6.74 16.61
CA ASN A 51 4.50 5.74 16.14
C ASN A 51 4.17 5.95 14.67
N ILE A 52 3.83 4.85 14.00
CA ILE A 52 3.39 4.87 12.60
C ILE A 52 1.87 4.90 12.57
N GLY A 53 1.31 5.86 11.85
CA GLY A 53 -0.12 5.94 11.58
C GLY A 53 -0.43 5.66 10.12
N LEU A 54 -1.67 5.27 9.85
CA LEU A 54 -2.15 5.02 8.49
C LEU A 54 -3.25 6.02 8.17
N GLY A 55 -3.09 6.73 7.06
CA GLY A 55 -4.03 7.76 6.64
C GLY A 55 -4.60 7.52 5.25
N ILE A 56 -5.58 8.30 4.87
CA ILE A 56 -6.23 8.19 3.57
C ILE A 56 -5.28 8.66 2.48
N PHE A 57 -5.09 7.81 1.44
CA PHE A 57 -4.27 8.17 0.29
C PHE A 57 -5.04 9.06 -0.68
N SER A 58 -6.31 8.78 -0.92
CA SER A 58 -7.14 9.53 -1.87
C SER A 58 -8.56 9.60 -1.33
N LEU A 59 -9.10 10.82 -1.26
CA LEU A 59 -10.46 11.04 -0.79
C LEU A 59 -11.51 10.49 -1.77
N SER A 60 -11.14 10.29 -3.02
CA SER A 60 -12.06 9.76 -4.02
C SER A 60 -12.00 8.25 -4.14
N ALA A 61 -11.07 7.59 -3.46
CA ALA A 61 -10.92 6.13 -3.52
C ALA A 61 -11.93 5.47 -2.59
N GLU A 62 -12.73 4.58 -3.15
CA GLU A 62 -13.70 3.78 -2.38
C GLU A 62 -13.06 2.49 -1.89
N ILE A 63 -13.49 2.01 -0.71
CA ILE A 63 -12.99 0.75 -0.16
C ILE A 63 -13.34 -0.39 -1.11
N GLY A 64 -12.36 -1.24 -1.41
CA GLY A 64 -12.53 -2.37 -2.30
C GLY A 64 -12.37 -2.05 -3.78
N ARG A 65 -12.27 -0.78 -4.14
CA ARG A 65 -12.10 -0.39 -5.53
C ARG A 65 -10.65 -0.58 -5.97
N THR A 66 -10.47 -1.15 -7.16
CA THR A 66 -9.16 -1.31 -7.77
C THR A 66 -8.67 0.01 -8.34
N ILE A 67 -7.44 0.38 -8.01
CA ILE A 67 -6.82 1.61 -8.46
C ILE A 67 -5.54 1.25 -9.20
N PRO A 68 -5.34 1.73 -10.45
CA PRO A 68 -4.07 1.53 -11.15
C PRO A 68 -3.05 2.58 -10.68
N ILE A 69 -1.83 2.13 -10.42
CA ILE A 69 -0.71 3.03 -10.13
C ILE A 69 0.32 2.84 -11.23
N ASN A 70 0.68 3.94 -11.90
CA ASN A 70 1.69 3.92 -12.95
C ASN A 70 3.05 3.53 -12.35
N ARG A 71 3.67 2.47 -12.88
CA ARG A 71 4.97 1.99 -12.37
C ARG A 71 6.07 3.03 -12.48
N ALA A 72 5.97 3.96 -13.44
CA ALA A 72 6.96 5.04 -13.57
C ALA A 72 6.99 5.96 -12.35
N HIS A 73 5.94 5.98 -11.54
CA HIS A 73 5.88 6.80 -10.33
C HIS A 73 6.24 6.03 -9.06
N ILE A 74 6.63 4.78 -9.18
CA ILE A 74 7.03 3.96 -8.03
C ILE A 74 8.55 3.96 -7.93
N ILE A 75 9.06 4.51 -6.82
CA ILE A 75 10.51 4.57 -6.57
C ILE A 75 11.00 3.25 -5.97
N SER A 76 10.25 2.70 -5.01
CA SER A 76 10.59 1.44 -4.39
C SER A 76 9.32 0.66 -4.08
N LEU A 77 9.45 -0.65 -4.04
CA LEU A 77 8.33 -1.57 -3.85
C LEU A 77 8.83 -2.78 -3.08
N SER A 78 8.16 -3.12 -1.98
CA SER A 78 8.55 -4.29 -1.20
C SER A 78 7.36 -4.87 -0.46
N PRO A 79 7.40 -6.17 -0.11
CA PRO A 79 6.37 -6.73 0.76
C PRO A 79 6.37 -6.01 2.10
N ALA A 80 5.17 -5.78 2.65
CA ALA A 80 5.06 -5.18 3.96
C ALA A 80 5.56 -6.15 5.03
N ASN A 81 6.19 -5.61 6.10
CA ASN A 81 6.53 -6.49 7.21
C ASN A 81 5.25 -7.00 7.89
N PRO A 82 5.32 -8.13 8.62
CA PRO A 82 4.11 -8.76 9.17
C PRO A 82 3.31 -7.85 10.12
N THR A 83 3.99 -7.05 10.93
CA THR A 83 3.32 -6.14 11.86
C THR A 83 2.54 -5.06 11.11
N LEU A 84 3.17 -4.42 10.14
CA LEU A 84 2.51 -3.39 9.33
C LEU A 84 1.37 -3.98 8.50
N GLY A 85 1.59 -5.16 7.93
CA GLY A 85 0.56 -5.84 7.15
C GLY A 85 -0.68 -6.14 7.99
N GLN A 86 -0.49 -6.58 9.23
CA GLN A 86 -1.61 -6.86 10.12
C GLN A 86 -2.34 -5.57 10.53
N ASP A 87 -1.59 -4.51 10.84
CA ASP A 87 -2.19 -3.22 11.16
C ASP A 87 -3.02 -2.68 10.01
N TYR A 88 -2.49 -2.81 8.79
CA TYR A 88 -3.19 -2.40 7.58
C TYR A 88 -4.52 -3.15 7.45
N ARG A 89 -4.51 -4.49 7.59
CA ARG A 89 -5.72 -5.30 7.47
C ARG A 89 -6.75 -4.95 8.54
N ASN A 90 -6.28 -4.65 9.76
CA ASN A 90 -7.18 -4.24 10.84
C ASN A 90 -7.86 -2.90 10.54
N VAL A 91 -7.13 -1.93 10.00
CA VAL A 91 -7.70 -0.63 9.63
C VAL A 91 -8.73 -0.79 8.52
N ILE A 92 -8.42 -1.57 7.49
CA ILE A 92 -9.35 -1.80 6.38
C ILE A 92 -10.61 -2.52 6.86
N ALA A 93 -10.48 -3.51 7.73
CA ALA A 93 -11.64 -4.22 8.27
C ALA A 93 -12.57 -3.27 9.02
N LYS A 94 -12.02 -2.34 9.80
CA LYS A 94 -12.83 -1.34 10.51
C LYS A 94 -13.54 -0.39 9.58
N GLN A 95 -12.88 0.02 8.51
CA GLN A 95 -13.49 0.94 7.53
C GLN A 95 -14.60 0.28 6.72
N SER A 96 -14.57 -1.05 6.63
CA SER A 96 -15.58 -1.82 5.88
C SER A 96 -16.84 -2.12 6.68
N GLU A 97 -16.82 -1.85 7.97
CA GLU A 97 -17.98 -2.10 8.83
C GLU A 97 -19.12 -1.12 8.60
#